data_01214359bfe29b986e8d710ca6fbd6f8
#
_entry.id   01214359bfe29b986e8d710ca6fbd6f8
#
_cell.length_a   1.000
_cell.length_b   1.000
_cell.length_c   1.000
_cell.angle_alpha   90.00
_cell.angle_beta   90.00
_cell.angle_gamma   90.00
#
_symmetry.space_group_name_H-M   'P 1'
#
loop_
_entity.id
_entity.type
_entity.pdbx_description
1 polymer ?
#
loop_
_entity_poly.entity_id
_entity_poly.type
_entity_poly.pdbx_seq_one_letter_code
_entity_poly.pdbx_strand_id
1 'polypeptide(L)'
;TNCFPMILISGSSEREIVDLQQGDYEEMDQLAIAKPLCKAAFRVLHAEDIGIAVARAIRAAVSGRPGGVYLDLPAKLFAQVMDSAEGQKSLVKVVDPAPRQLPAAESIARALDVLKTAERPLIILGKGAAYAQEDEIIRAFVEKSGVPYLPMSMAKGLLPDDHPLSAGAARSLVLKESDVVLMIGARLNWLLSHGKGKSWGAPKLKRFIQVD
;
A
#
# COMPACT_ATOMS: atom_id res chain seq x y z
N THR A 1 -0.40 -4.25 7.26
CA THR A 1 -0.31 -5.33 6.27
C THR A 1 -1.17 -5.09 5.03
N ASN A 2 -2.34 -4.47 5.18
CA ASN A 2 -3.27 -4.23 4.07
C ASN A 2 -2.99 -2.96 3.26
N CYS A 3 -1.94 -2.20 3.60
CA CYS A 3 -1.53 -0.99 2.88
C CYS A 3 -2.65 0.06 2.72
N PHE A 4 -3.56 0.18 3.69
CA PHE A 4 -4.49 1.31 3.74
C PHE A 4 -3.78 2.51 4.38
N PRO A 5 -3.93 3.71 3.82
CA PRO A 5 -3.45 4.91 4.47
C PRO A 5 -4.31 5.16 5.72
N MET A 6 -3.66 5.25 6.86
CA MET A 6 -4.33 5.48 8.14
C MET A 6 -3.37 6.24 9.06
N ILE A 7 -3.88 7.15 9.84
CA ILE A 7 -3.13 7.82 10.89
C ILE A 7 -3.81 7.47 12.22
N LEU A 8 -3.06 6.84 13.10
CA LEU A 8 -3.45 6.65 14.50
C LEU A 8 -2.79 7.74 15.33
N ILE A 9 -3.60 8.58 15.94
CA ILE A 9 -3.16 9.61 16.87
C ILE A 9 -3.51 9.14 18.28
N SER A 10 -2.53 9.14 19.18
CA SER A 10 -2.72 8.71 20.56
C SER A 10 -1.99 9.64 21.53
N GLY A 11 -2.60 9.88 22.68
CA GLY A 11 -1.90 10.41 23.82
C GLY A 11 -0.92 9.38 24.40
N SER A 12 0.06 9.84 25.11
CA SER A 12 1.00 9.01 25.86
C SER A 12 1.42 9.71 27.15
N SER A 13 1.97 8.93 28.09
CA SER A 13 2.58 9.48 29.29
C SER A 13 3.72 10.43 28.95
N GLU A 14 4.04 11.31 29.88
CA GLU A 14 5.17 12.20 29.73
C GLU A 14 6.46 11.42 29.61
N ARG A 15 7.37 11.94 28.81
CA ARG A 15 8.62 11.26 28.55
C ARG A 15 9.47 11.06 29.82
N GLU A 16 9.47 12.04 30.69
CA GLU A 16 10.18 11.98 31.96
C GLU A 16 9.69 10.84 32.85
N ILE A 17 8.38 10.52 32.79
CA ILE A 17 7.77 9.41 33.50
C ILE A 17 8.20 8.08 32.88
N VAL A 18 8.03 7.95 31.57
CA VAL A 18 8.35 6.70 30.82
C VAL A 18 9.84 6.36 30.94
N ASP A 19 10.72 7.36 30.83
CA ASP A 19 12.17 7.14 30.89
C ASP A 19 12.64 6.73 32.29
N LEU A 20 11.92 7.15 33.35
CA LEU A 20 12.27 6.85 34.77
C LEU A 20 11.69 5.53 35.27
N GLN A 21 10.67 4.97 34.60
CA GLN A 21 10.01 3.70 34.95
C GLN A 21 9.58 3.66 36.44
N GLN A 22 8.81 4.65 36.83
CA GLN A 22 8.33 4.79 38.22
C GLN A 22 7.06 4.02 38.53
N GLY A 23 6.43 3.39 37.53
CA GLY A 23 5.19 2.65 37.69
C GLY A 23 3.95 3.52 37.65
N ASP A 24 4.01 4.65 36.97
CA ASP A 24 2.88 5.56 36.79
C ASP A 24 1.84 5.03 35.81
N TYR A 25 0.66 5.64 35.84
CA TYR A 25 -0.43 5.30 34.94
C TYR A 25 -0.02 5.47 33.47
N GLU A 26 -0.32 4.46 32.65
CA GLU A 26 0.03 4.41 31.22
C GLU A 26 1.54 4.54 30.92
N GLU A 27 2.38 4.20 31.86
CA GLU A 27 3.83 4.21 31.69
C GLU A 27 4.28 3.11 30.74
N MET A 28 4.25 3.41 29.44
CA MET A 28 4.81 2.54 28.43
C MET A 28 5.37 3.33 27.25
N ASP A 29 6.42 2.82 26.62
CA ASP A 29 6.95 3.41 25.39
C ASP A 29 6.08 3.01 24.16
N GLN A 30 4.95 3.70 24.03
CA GLN A 30 4.00 3.48 22.92
C GLN A 30 4.66 3.70 21.56
N LEU A 31 5.59 4.67 21.44
CA LEU A 31 6.32 4.93 20.20
C LEU A 31 7.20 3.75 19.82
N ALA A 32 7.91 3.14 20.77
CA ALA A 32 8.73 1.95 20.51
C ALA A 32 7.86 0.76 20.09
N ILE A 33 6.69 0.59 20.71
CA ILE A 33 5.72 -0.44 20.35
C ILE A 33 5.18 -0.22 18.92
N ALA A 34 4.87 1.02 18.56
CA ALA A 34 4.29 1.36 17.25
C ALA A 34 5.30 1.23 16.10
N LYS A 35 6.57 1.56 16.31
CA LYS A 35 7.61 1.56 15.28
C LYS A 35 7.66 0.31 14.41
N PRO A 36 7.72 -0.91 14.94
CA PRO A 36 7.79 -2.13 14.11
C PRO A 36 6.46 -2.48 13.43
N LEU A 37 5.34 -1.92 13.87
CA LEU A 37 4.00 -2.23 13.37
C LEU A 37 3.52 -1.25 12.30
N CYS A 38 4.09 -0.04 12.26
CA CYS A 38 3.66 1.05 11.40
C CYS A 38 4.65 1.31 10.26
N LYS A 39 4.17 1.95 9.21
CA LYS A 39 5.00 2.46 8.12
C LYS A 39 5.94 3.56 8.62
N ALA A 40 5.43 4.40 9.52
CA ALA A 40 6.20 5.41 10.23
C ALA A 40 5.54 5.68 11.60
N ALA A 41 6.35 6.13 12.56
CA ALA A 41 5.87 6.53 13.87
C ALA A 41 6.64 7.78 14.31
N PHE A 42 5.92 8.80 14.75
CA PHE A 42 6.47 10.11 15.14
C PHE A 42 5.95 10.50 16.50
N ARG A 43 6.78 11.17 17.29
CA ARG A 43 6.40 11.83 18.55
C ARG A 43 6.50 13.33 18.36
N VAL A 44 5.52 14.06 18.88
CA VAL A 44 5.48 15.53 18.91
C VAL A 44 5.77 16.00 20.32
N LEU A 45 6.71 16.89 20.50
CA LEU A 45 7.11 17.39 21.82
C LEU A 45 6.72 18.85 22.07
N HIS A 46 6.46 19.60 21.00
CA HIS A 46 6.13 21.01 21.07
C HIS A 46 4.83 21.29 20.31
N ALA A 47 3.98 22.16 20.86
CA ALA A 47 2.68 22.46 20.29
C ALA A 47 2.78 23.08 18.88
N GLU A 48 3.79 23.89 18.63
CA GLU A 48 4.08 24.48 17.32
C GLU A 48 4.40 23.44 16.24
N ASP A 49 4.85 22.24 16.61
CA ASP A 49 5.19 21.16 15.68
C ASP A 49 4.01 20.27 15.29
N ILE A 50 2.82 20.44 15.90
CA ILE A 50 1.66 19.60 15.61
C ILE A 50 1.28 19.67 14.15
N GLY A 51 1.20 20.88 13.57
CA GLY A 51 0.80 21.09 12.19
C GLY A 51 1.71 20.37 11.20
N ILE A 52 3.04 20.51 11.35
CA ILE A 52 4.01 19.86 10.49
C ILE A 52 4.06 18.33 10.71
N ALA A 53 3.85 17.88 11.95
CA ALA A 53 3.81 16.45 12.26
C ALA A 53 2.61 15.76 11.60
N VAL A 54 1.43 16.40 11.62
CA VAL A 54 0.23 15.90 10.93
C VAL A 54 0.45 15.89 9.41
N ALA A 55 1.02 16.96 8.84
CA ALA A 55 1.34 17.01 7.41
C ALA A 55 2.33 15.91 7.00
N ARG A 56 3.35 15.65 7.82
CA ARG A 56 4.31 14.56 7.63
C ARG A 56 3.62 13.19 7.72
N ALA A 57 2.72 13.01 8.69
CA ALA A 57 1.97 11.78 8.86
C ALA A 57 1.06 11.49 7.65
N ILE A 58 0.35 12.50 7.13
CA ILE A 58 -0.46 12.37 5.91
C ILE A 58 0.42 11.94 4.74
N ARG A 59 1.51 12.66 4.47
CA ARG A 59 2.44 12.32 3.39
C ARG A 59 2.98 10.90 3.55
N ALA A 60 3.42 10.52 4.74
CA ALA A 60 3.94 9.18 5.00
C ALA A 60 2.86 8.10 4.79
N ALA A 61 1.62 8.36 5.19
CA ALA A 61 0.53 7.39 5.04
C ALA A 61 0.22 7.06 3.59
N VAL A 62 0.20 8.07 2.70
CA VAL A 62 -0.29 7.92 1.32
C VAL A 62 0.82 7.78 0.27
N SER A 63 2.06 8.27 0.52
CA SER A 63 3.14 8.24 -0.47
C SER A 63 3.70 6.84 -0.70
N GLY A 64 4.17 6.57 -1.92
CA GLY A 64 4.69 5.26 -2.28
C GLY A 64 3.69 4.17 -1.95
N ARG A 65 4.12 3.11 -1.25
CA ARG A 65 3.18 2.10 -0.76
C ARG A 65 2.43 2.63 0.46
N PRO A 66 1.09 2.81 0.41
CA PRO A 66 0.33 3.34 1.53
C PRO A 66 0.41 2.45 2.78
N GLY A 67 0.23 3.05 3.95
CA GLY A 67 0.29 2.30 5.20
C GLY A 67 -0.09 3.12 6.43
N GLY A 68 -0.22 2.43 7.56
CA GLY A 68 -0.53 3.04 8.84
C GLY A 68 0.64 3.86 9.39
N VAL A 69 0.34 5.02 9.93
CA VAL A 69 1.27 5.92 10.62
C VAL A 69 0.77 6.17 12.03
N TYR A 70 1.68 6.16 12.98
CA TYR A 70 1.39 6.46 14.37
C TYR A 70 1.93 7.84 14.74
N LEU A 71 1.09 8.64 15.36
CA LEU A 71 1.43 9.97 15.87
C LEU A 71 1.22 9.99 17.39
N ASP A 72 2.31 10.17 18.12
CA ASP A 72 2.37 10.14 19.57
C ASP A 72 2.39 11.56 20.13
N LEU A 73 1.43 11.87 20.98
CA LEU A 73 1.24 13.18 21.61
C LEU A 73 1.33 13.04 23.13
N PRO A 74 2.51 13.25 23.75
CA PRO A 74 2.67 13.18 25.21
C PRO A 74 1.76 14.15 25.94
N ALA A 75 1.31 13.77 27.15
CA ALA A 75 0.37 14.55 27.95
C ALA A 75 0.80 16.00 28.18
N LYS A 76 2.08 16.24 28.41
CA LYS A 76 2.67 17.57 28.61
C LYS A 76 2.46 18.51 27.41
N LEU A 77 2.30 17.95 26.19
CA LEU A 77 2.02 18.73 25.00
C LEU A 77 0.67 19.47 25.08
N PHE A 78 -0.34 18.84 25.69
CA PHE A 78 -1.67 19.42 25.80
C PHE A 78 -1.78 20.55 26.81
N ALA A 79 -0.77 20.70 27.68
CA ALA A 79 -0.67 21.82 28.62
C ALA A 79 0.10 23.03 28.04
N GLN A 80 0.69 22.89 26.85
CA GLN A 80 1.40 23.99 26.20
C GLN A 80 0.42 25.01 25.62
N VAL A 81 0.76 26.27 25.75
CA VAL A 81 -0.02 27.41 25.23
C VAL A 81 0.82 28.13 24.19
N MET A 82 0.20 28.47 23.06
CA MET A 82 0.83 29.29 22.03
C MET A 82 -0.09 30.43 21.62
N ASP A 83 0.46 31.48 21.05
CA ASP A 83 -0.30 32.55 20.42
C ASP A 83 -1.11 32.00 19.23
N SER A 84 -2.35 32.48 19.08
CA SER A 84 -3.25 32.00 18.02
C SER A 84 -2.70 32.26 16.62
N ALA A 85 -2.02 33.40 16.41
CA ALA A 85 -1.45 33.72 15.10
C ALA A 85 -0.26 32.81 14.77
N GLU A 86 0.56 32.46 15.76
CA GLU A 86 1.65 31.50 15.60
C GLU A 86 1.10 30.09 15.36
N GLY A 87 0.03 29.70 16.07
CA GLY A 87 -0.68 28.45 15.84
C GLY A 87 -1.20 28.34 14.41
N GLN A 88 -1.82 29.38 13.87
CA GLN A 88 -2.27 29.39 12.48
C GLN A 88 -1.12 29.27 11.47
N LYS A 89 0.01 29.93 11.70
CA LYS A 89 1.21 29.80 10.84
C LYS A 89 1.81 28.40 10.87
N SER A 90 1.67 27.65 11.95
CA SER A 90 2.18 26.27 12.07
C SER A 90 1.39 25.27 11.22
N LEU A 91 0.17 25.62 10.79
CA LEU A 91 -0.64 24.74 9.96
C LEU A 91 -0.08 24.62 8.56
N VAL A 92 0.26 23.40 8.15
CA VAL A 92 0.84 23.09 6.85
C VAL A 92 -0.20 22.41 5.97
N LYS A 93 -0.49 23.01 4.82
CA LYS A 93 -1.31 22.37 3.80
C LYS A 93 -0.49 21.33 3.05
N VAL A 94 -0.92 20.09 3.08
CA VAL A 94 -0.33 19.03 2.26
C VAL A 94 -0.87 19.14 0.85
N VAL A 95 0.03 19.35 -0.12
CA VAL A 95 -0.31 19.43 -1.55
C VAL A 95 0.35 18.26 -2.26
N ASP A 96 -0.43 17.55 -3.05
CA ASP A 96 0.02 16.38 -3.82
C ASP A 96 0.94 15.42 -3.02
N PRO A 97 0.41 14.82 -1.93
CA PRO A 97 1.23 14.01 -1.03
C PRO A 97 1.70 12.69 -1.66
N ALA A 98 1.10 12.28 -2.77
CA ALA A 98 1.38 11.06 -3.51
C ALA A 98 1.37 11.31 -5.02
N PRO A 99 2.36 12.04 -5.57
CA PRO A 99 2.41 12.32 -6.98
C PRO A 99 2.49 11.01 -7.79
N ARG A 100 1.79 10.97 -8.92
CA ARG A 100 1.79 9.82 -9.82
C ARG A 100 3.18 9.64 -10.43
N GLN A 101 3.68 8.41 -10.40
CA GLN A 101 4.92 8.03 -11.05
C GLN A 101 4.61 7.23 -12.32
N LEU A 102 5.21 7.61 -13.43
CA LEU A 102 5.08 6.89 -14.69
C LEU A 102 6.34 6.04 -14.91
N PRO A 103 6.18 4.77 -15.34
CA PRO A 103 7.31 3.96 -15.74
C PRO A 103 7.96 4.51 -17.01
N ALA A 104 9.25 4.22 -17.23
CA ALA A 104 9.94 4.57 -18.46
C ALA A 104 9.28 3.88 -19.67
N ALA A 105 9.20 4.58 -20.79
CA ALA A 105 8.57 4.08 -22.02
C ALA A 105 9.21 2.76 -22.51
N GLU A 106 10.53 2.63 -22.38
CA GLU A 106 11.25 1.41 -22.73
C GLU A 106 10.88 0.21 -21.85
N SER A 107 10.55 0.45 -20.59
CA SER A 107 10.08 -0.60 -19.68
C SER A 107 8.68 -1.08 -20.06
N ILE A 108 7.81 -0.16 -20.48
CA ILE A 108 6.48 -0.50 -21.00
C ILE A 108 6.62 -1.31 -22.31
N ALA A 109 7.47 -0.86 -23.24
CA ALA A 109 7.70 -1.56 -24.51
C ALA A 109 8.19 -3.00 -24.27
N ARG A 110 9.20 -3.18 -23.42
CA ARG A 110 9.69 -4.53 -23.06
C ARG A 110 8.62 -5.41 -22.44
N ALA A 111 7.79 -4.86 -21.55
CA ALA A 111 6.68 -5.60 -20.94
C ALA A 111 5.67 -6.07 -21.98
N LEU A 112 5.28 -5.19 -22.90
CA LEU A 112 4.38 -5.52 -24.00
C LEU A 112 4.97 -6.56 -24.95
N ASP A 113 6.28 -6.47 -25.26
CA ASP A 113 6.95 -7.44 -26.12
C ASP A 113 6.99 -8.83 -25.48
N VAL A 114 7.25 -8.90 -24.17
CA VAL A 114 7.14 -10.16 -23.41
C VAL A 114 5.71 -10.71 -23.45
N LEU A 115 4.71 -9.86 -23.26
CA LEU A 115 3.30 -10.27 -23.24
C LEU A 115 2.85 -10.78 -24.64
N LYS A 116 3.27 -10.13 -25.73
CA LYS A 116 2.97 -10.54 -27.10
C LYS A 116 3.52 -11.91 -27.47
N THR A 117 4.60 -12.35 -26.81
CA THR A 117 5.20 -13.68 -27.06
C THR A 117 4.58 -14.80 -26.23
N ALA A 118 3.57 -14.48 -25.42
CA ALA A 118 2.91 -15.45 -24.56
C ALA A 118 1.95 -16.35 -25.36
N GLU A 119 1.98 -17.63 -25.10
CA GLU A 119 0.99 -18.59 -25.59
C GLU A 119 -0.22 -18.69 -24.66
N ARG A 120 0.03 -18.56 -23.37
CA ARG A 120 -0.98 -18.65 -22.29
C ARG A 120 -0.78 -17.54 -21.26
N PRO A 121 -1.01 -16.28 -21.66
CA PRO A 121 -0.87 -15.15 -20.77
C PRO A 121 -1.93 -15.14 -19.67
N LEU A 122 -1.58 -14.60 -18.51
CA LEU A 122 -2.50 -14.40 -17.40
C LEU A 122 -2.26 -13.02 -16.77
N ILE A 123 -3.33 -12.27 -16.54
CA ILE A 123 -3.30 -11.06 -15.75
C ILE A 123 -3.70 -11.40 -14.30
N ILE A 124 -2.92 -10.98 -13.31
CA ILE A 124 -3.31 -11.05 -11.89
C ILE A 124 -3.51 -9.63 -11.40
N LEU A 125 -4.77 -9.33 -11.04
CA LEU A 125 -5.16 -8.04 -10.48
C LEU A 125 -5.06 -8.08 -8.96
N GLY A 126 -4.28 -7.19 -8.40
CA GLY A 126 -4.09 -7.08 -6.96
C GLY A 126 -4.69 -5.82 -6.37
N LYS A 127 -4.46 -5.63 -5.06
CA LYS A 127 -4.96 -4.48 -4.32
C LYS A 127 -4.45 -3.14 -4.87
N GLY A 128 -3.21 -3.07 -5.37
CA GLY A 128 -2.67 -1.86 -5.96
C GLY A 128 -3.47 -1.38 -7.16
N ALA A 129 -3.94 -2.32 -8.00
CA ALA A 129 -4.82 -2.01 -9.12
C ALA A 129 -6.15 -1.38 -8.64
N ALA A 130 -6.77 -1.95 -7.60
CA ALA A 130 -7.99 -1.39 -7.02
C ALA A 130 -7.74 -0.04 -6.34
N TYR A 131 -6.60 0.11 -5.66
CA TYR A 131 -6.25 1.36 -4.99
C TYR A 131 -6.00 2.51 -5.97
N ALA A 132 -5.53 2.21 -7.18
CA ALA A 132 -5.29 3.20 -8.22
C ALA A 132 -6.58 3.86 -8.73
N GLN A 133 -7.76 3.22 -8.54
CA GLN A 133 -9.07 3.71 -9.01
C GLN A 133 -9.10 3.97 -10.53
N GLU A 134 -8.41 3.12 -11.29
CA GLU A 134 -8.34 3.19 -12.76
C GLU A 134 -9.10 2.01 -13.39
N ASP A 135 -10.30 1.74 -12.88
CA ASP A 135 -11.11 0.55 -13.23
C ASP A 135 -11.43 0.49 -14.71
N GLU A 136 -11.78 1.62 -15.32
CA GLU A 136 -12.10 1.71 -16.75
C GLU A 136 -10.90 1.41 -17.64
N ILE A 137 -9.70 1.92 -17.26
CA ILE A 137 -8.47 1.68 -18.00
C ILE A 137 -8.06 0.20 -17.90
N ILE A 138 -8.19 -0.39 -16.71
CA ILE A 138 -7.88 -1.81 -16.49
C ILE A 138 -8.85 -2.68 -17.28
N ARG A 139 -10.14 -2.36 -17.28
CA ARG A 139 -11.15 -3.05 -18.07
C ARG A 139 -10.83 -2.98 -19.55
N ALA A 140 -10.61 -1.78 -20.09
CA ALA A 140 -10.26 -1.58 -21.50
C ALA A 140 -9.00 -2.35 -21.90
N PHE A 141 -8.00 -2.43 -21.02
CA PHE A 141 -6.79 -3.21 -21.26
C PHE A 141 -7.08 -4.71 -21.32
N VAL A 142 -7.87 -5.26 -20.39
CA VAL A 142 -8.26 -6.67 -20.36
C VAL A 142 -9.07 -7.02 -21.63
N GLU A 143 -10.09 -6.23 -21.96
CA GLU A 143 -10.94 -6.44 -23.12
C GLU A 143 -10.16 -6.35 -24.45
N LYS A 144 -9.32 -5.33 -24.59
CA LYS A 144 -8.49 -5.14 -25.80
C LYS A 144 -7.43 -6.21 -25.96
N SER A 145 -6.83 -6.68 -24.89
CA SER A 145 -5.78 -7.72 -24.93
C SER A 145 -6.36 -9.12 -25.09
N GLY A 146 -7.62 -9.36 -24.70
CA GLY A 146 -8.23 -10.68 -24.66
C GLY A 146 -7.59 -11.64 -23.65
N VAL A 147 -6.72 -11.14 -22.77
CA VAL A 147 -5.99 -11.96 -21.79
C VAL A 147 -6.89 -12.27 -20.59
N PRO A 148 -7.02 -13.55 -20.22
CA PRO A 148 -7.79 -13.90 -19.02
C PRO A 148 -7.15 -13.29 -17.76
N TYR A 149 -8.01 -12.89 -16.82
CA TYR A 149 -7.57 -12.29 -15.57
C TYR A 149 -8.03 -13.05 -14.34
N LEU A 150 -7.22 -12.95 -13.29
CA LEU A 150 -7.48 -13.50 -11.96
C LEU A 150 -7.50 -12.36 -10.93
N PRO A 151 -8.68 -11.98 -10.40
CA PRO A 151 -8.72 -10.99 -9.34
C PRO A 151 -8.30 -11.63 -8.00
N MET A 152 -7.38 -10.98 -7.30
CA MET A 152 -7.13 -11.27 -5.89
C MET A 152 -8.26 -10.70 -5.03
N SER A 153 -8.41 -11.18 -3.80
CA SER A 153 -9.54 -10.82 -2.93
C SER A 153 -9.82 -9.31 -2.82
N MET A 154 -8.76 -8.50 -2.80
CA MET A 154 -8.89 -7.03 -2.71
C MET A 154 -9.04 -6.33 -4.06
N ALA A 155 -9.05 -7.07 -5.15
CA ALA A 155 -9.25 -6.56 -6.52
C ALA A 155 -10.59 -7.03 -7.12
N LYS A 156 -11.38 -7.77 -6.36
CA LYS A 156 -12.76 -8.10 -6.75
C LYS A 156 -13.57 -6.81 -6.88
N GLY A 157 -14.35 -6.72 -7.94
CA GLY A 157 -15.14 -5.53 -8.25
C GLY A 157 -14.48 -4.56 -9.25
N LEU A 158 -13.17 -4.71 -9.57
CA LEU A 158 -12.56 -3.95 -10.67
C LEU A 158 -13.20 -4.27 -12.03
N LEU A 159 -13.51 -5.53 -12.25
CA LEU A 159 -14.33 -5.98 -13.37
C LEU A 159 -15.48 -6.81 -12.81
N PRO A 160 -16.61 -6.94 -13.54
CA PRO A 160 -17.72 -7.79 -13.12
C PRO A 160 -17.29 -9.25 -12.90
N ASP A 161 -17.89 -9.91 -11.92
CA ASP A 161 -17.55 -11.30 -11.60
C ASP A 161 -17.91 -12.28 -12.74
N ASP A 162 -18.90 -11.93 -13.56
CA ASP A 162 -19.38 -12.68 -14.73
C ASP A 162 -18.68 -12.29 -16.04
N HIS A 163 -17.63 -11.48 -15.98
CA HIS A 163 -16.88 -11.07 -17.17
C HIS A 163 -16.30 -12.28 -17.91
N PRO A 164 -16.45 -12.38 -19.27
CA PRO A 164 -16.04 -13.55 -20.04
C PRO A 164 -14.58 -13.98 -19.88
N LEU A 165 -13.68 -13.03 -19.58
CA LEU A 165 -12.26 -13.28 -19.36
C LEU A 165 -11.91 -13.56 -17.89
N SER A 166 -12.90 -13.63 -17.00
CA SER A 166 -12.67 -13.94 -15.58
C SER A 166 -12.25 -15.39 -15.41
N ALA A 167 -11.04 -15.60 -14.89
CA ALA A 167 -10.48 -16.93 -14.63
C ALA A 167 -10.62 -17.36 -13.15
N GLY A 168 -11.49 -16.69 -12.38
CA GLY A 168 -11.65 -16.95 -10.95
C GLY A 168 -12.00 -18.41 -10.63
N ALA A 169 -12.94 -19.00 -11.37
CA ALA A 169 -13.35 -20.40 -11.21
C ALA A 169 -12.27 -21.40 -11.65
N ALA A 170 -11.39 -21.01 -12.57
CA ALA A 170 -10.30 -21.83 -13.10
C ALA A 170 -8.94 -21.52 -12.49
N ARG A 171 -8.90 -20.86 -11.32
CA ARG A 171 -7.68 -20.35 -10.68
C ARG A 171 -6.50 -21.33 -10.73
N SER A 172 -6.68 -22.55 -10.31
CA SER A 172 -5.61 -23.55 -10.25
C SER A 172 -5.06 -23.89 -11.64
N LEU A 173 -5.93 -23.95 -12.62
CA LEU A 173 -5.57 -24.25 -14.01
C LEU A 173 -4.76 -23.10 -14.61
N VAL A 174 -5.25 -21.87 -14.54
CA VAL A 174 -4.57 -20.72 -15.15
C VAL A 174 -3.25 -20.40 -14.48
N LEU A 175 -3.13 -20.58 -13.16
CA LEU A 175 -1.85 -20.44 -12.48
C LEU A 175 -0.85 -21.52 -12.91
N LYS A 176 -1.30 -22.74 -13.12
CA LYS A 176 -0.45 -23.86 -13.53
C LYS A 176 0.01 -23.73 -14.98
N GLU A 177 -0.89 -23.40 -15.88
CA GLU A 177 -0.66 -23.49 -17.33
C GLU A 177 -0.13 -22.17 -17.95
N SER A 178 -0.26 -21.02 -17.27
CA SER A 178 0.26 -19.76 -17.80
C SER A 178 1.78 -19.79 -18.03
N ASP A 179 2.24 -19.14 -19.07
CA ASP A 179 3.68 -18.99 -19.42
C ASP A 179 4.19 -17.56 -19.14
N VAL A 180 3.31 -16.56 -19.29
CA VAL A 180 3.57 -15.16 -18.91
C VAL A 180 2.50 -14.70 -17.95
N VAL A 181 2.92 -14.14 -16.82
CA VAL A 181 2.02 -13.59 -15.79
C VAL A 181 2.28 -12.11 -15.62
N LEU A 182 1.29 -11.30 -16.00
CA LEU A 182 1.28 -9.86 -15.77
C LEU A 182 0.59 -9.57 -14.44
N MET A 183 1.36 -9.08 -13.47
CA MET A 183 0.87 -8.73 -12.14
C MET A 183 0.67 -7.22 -12.05
N ILE A 184 -0.58 -6.78 -11.89
CA ILE A 184 -0.94 -5.37 -11.76
C ILE A 184 -1.35 -5.11 -10.30
N GLY A 185 -0.53 -4.38 -9.57
CA GLY A 185 -0.76 -4.09 -8.15
C GLY A 185 -0.86 -5.34 -7.27
N ALA A 186 -0.33 -6.47 -7.73
CA ALA A 186 -0.34 -7.76 -7.06
C ALA A 186 1.07 -8.16 -6.62
N ARG A 187 1.17 -9.04 -5.64
CA ARG A 187 2.45 -9.57 -5.14
C ARG A 187 2.42 -11.10 -5.10
N LEU A 188 3.55 -11.72 -5.36
CA LEU A 188 3.74 -13.15 -5.11
C LEU A 188 3.86 -13.42 -3.60
N ASN A 189 2.76 -13.22 -2.89
CA ASN A 189 2.66 -13.47 -1.45
C ASN A 189 2.18 -14.90 -1.14
N TRP A 190 1.87 -15.18 0.13
CA TRP A 190 1.40 -16.50 0.57
C TRP A 190 0.09 -16.94 -0.13
N LEU A 191 -0.81 -16.01 -0.50
CA LEU A 191 -2.04 -16.31 -1.26
C LEU A 191 -1.75 -16.88 -2.66
N LEU A 192 -0.58 -16.58 -3.20
CA LEU A 192 -0.08 -17.08 -4.47
C LEU A 192 1.08 -18.07 -4.26
N SER A 193 1.21 -18.64 -3.06
CA SER A 193 2.28 -19.58 -2.70
C SER A 193 3.69 -19.07 -3.08
N HIS A 194 3.89 -17.75 -3.02
CA HIS A 194 5.13 -17.06 -3.39
C HIS A 194 5.63 -17.40 -4.81
N GLY A 195 4.72 -17.72 -5.74
CA GLY A 195 5.08 -18.15 -7.10
C GLY A 195 5.72 -19.53 -7.17
N LYS A 196 5.55 -20.37 -6.15
CA LYS A 196 6.20 -21.68 -6.02
C LYS A 196 5.19 -22.81 -5.84
N GLY A 197 5.70 -24.04 -5.96
CA GLY A 197 4.94 -25.26 -5.69
C GLY A 197 4.06 -25.72 -6.84
N LYS A 198 3.30 -26.79 -6.59
CA LYS A 198 2.50 -27.52 -7.60
C LYS A 198 1.42 -26.65 -8.29
N SER A 199 0.90 -25.64 -7.59
CA SER A 199 -0.10 -24.72 -8.14
C SER A 199 0.42 -23.85 -9.28
N TRP A 200 1.75 -23.69 -9.40
CA TRP A 200 2.38 -22.88 -10.43
C TRP A 200 2.99 -23.72 -11.57
N GLY A 201 2.89 -25.05 -11.52
CA GLY A 201 3.49 -25.93 -12.52
C GLY A 201 5.02 -25.87 -12.51
N ALA A 202 5.63 -25.69 -13.69
CA ALA A 202 7.09 -25.60 -13.83
C ALA A 202 7.57 -24.13 -13.77
N PRO A 203 7.98 -23.61 -12.62
CA PRO A 203 8.27 -22.17 -12.44
C PRO A 203 9.39 -21.64 -13.33
N LYS A 204 10.34 -22.48 -13.72
CA LYS A 204 11.46 -22.10 -14.59
C LYS A 204 11.07 -21.67 -16.01
N LEU A 205 9.85 -21.99 -16.42
CA LEU A 205 9.33 -21.64 -17.75
C LEU A 205 8.44 -20.39 -17.72
N LYS A 206 8.12 -19.86 -16.53
CA LYS A 206 7.24 -18.70 -16.40
C LYS A 206 8.02 -17.40 -16.36
N ARG A 207 7.50 -16.41 -17.08
CA ARG A 207 7.99 -15.04 -17.05
C ARG A 207 6.99 -14.17 -16.30
N PHE A 208 7.49 -13.30 -15.46
CA PHE A 208 6.67 -12.39 -14.67
C PHE A 208 6.94 -10.95 -15.08
N ILE A 209 5.86 -10.20 -15.28
CA ILE A 209 5.86 -8.75 -15.47
C ILE A 209 5.20 -8.17 -14.24
N GLN A 210 5.87 -7.25 -13.56
CA GLN A 210 5.36 -6.59 -12.35
C GLN A 210 5.06 -5.14 -12.64
N VAL A 211 3.84 -4.72 -12.35
CA VAL A 211 3.39 -3.31 -12.30
C VAL A 211 2.97 -3.03 -10.86
N ASP A 212 3.68 -2.11 -10.17
CA ASP A 212 3.46 -1.81 -8.74
C ASP A 212 3.60 -0.31 -8.47
#